data_6a6e9f80881c4df7b3fb6f3a8bdf5933
#
_entry.id   6a6e9f80881c4df7b3fb6f3a8bdf5933
#
_cell.length_a   1.000
_cell.length_b   1.000
_cell.length_c   1.000
_cell.angle_alpha   90.00
_cell.angle_beta   90.00
_cell.angle_gamma   90.00
#
_symmetry.space_group_name_H-M   'P 1'
#
loop_
_entity.id
_entity.type
_entity.pdbx_description
1 polymer ?
#
loop_
_entity_poly.entity_id
_entity_poly.type
_entity_poly.pdbx_seq_one_letter_code
_entity_poly.pdbx_strand_id
1 'polypeptide(L)'
;MMLAHFLAFKALLLGVSMLANKVFSNVRVTNGQPVRANYIVLFPDGPADLSDNRLTAAQRVGSRARYRYDVRVVAVDAEGMLVLADAVMSMIGAVPDVTGRVSTPVRLVPGVEEGKGRYDSVTDLHYLDLSFEFWSQPA
;
A
#
# COMPACT_ATOMS: atom_id res chain seq x y z
N MET A 1 -5.81 10.22 -12.66
CA MET A 1 -6.02 8.77 -12.54
C MET A 1 -5.11 8.12 -11.50
N MET A 2 -3.82 8.38 -11.54
CA MET A 2 -2.88 7.79 -10.57
C MET A 2 -3.19 8.22 -9.14
N LEU A 3 -3.42 9.51 -8.92
CA LEU A 3 -3.76 10.03 -7.60
C LEU A 3 -5.07 9.46 -7.07
N ALA A 4 -6.09 9.35 -7.92
CA ALA A 4 -7.39 8.83 -7.50
C ALA A 4 -7.29 7.37 -7.03
N HIS A 5 -6.51 6.55 -7.71
CA HIS A 5 -6.29 5.15 -7.33
C HIS A 5 -5.48 5.04 -6.04
N PHE A 6 -4.43 5.85 -5.90
CA PHE A 6 -3.65 5.90 -4.67
C PHE A 6 -4.50 6.30 -3.46
N LEU A 7 -5.31 7.35 -3.62
CA LEU A 7 -6.18 7.82 -2.54
C LEU A 7 -7.27 6.79 -2.20
N ALA A 8 -7.80 6.09 -3.20
CA ALA A 8 -8.79 5.02 -2.96
C ALA A 8 -8.17 3.86 -2.17
N PHE A 9 -6.97 3.44 -2.52
CA PHE A 9 -6.27 2.41 -1.76
C PHE A 9 -5.93 2.87 -0.34
N LYS A 10 -5.45 4.10 -0.20
CA LYS A 10 -5.17 4.70 1.11
C LYS A 10 -6.43 4.76 1.98
N ALA A 11 -7.58 5.06 1.38
CA ALA A 11 -8.86 5.10 2.09
C ALA A 11 -9.23 3.72 2.66
N LEU A 12 -8.93 2.63 1.97
CA LEU A 12 -9.15 1.29 2.48
C LEU A 12 -8.31 1.02 3.74
N LEU A 13 -7.06 1.45 3.74
CA LEU A 13 -6.19 1.33 4.93
C LEU A 13 -6.70 2.18 6.08
N LEU A 14 -7.08 3.43 5.80
CA LEU A 14 -7.60 4.34 6.82
C LEU A 14 -8.94 3.87 7.39
N GLY A 15 -9.68 3.05 6.66
CA GLY A 15 -10.93 2.45 7.14
C GLY A 15 -10.72 1.38 8.22
N VAL A 16 -9.50 0.89 8.41
CA VAL A 16 -9.16 -0.02 9.52
C VAL A 16 -8.90 0.84 10.76
N SER A 17 -9.69 0.66 11.81
CA SER A 17 -9.65 1.54 12.98
C SER A 17 -8.28 1.61 13.65
N MET A 18 -7.55 0.49 13.69
CA MET A 18 -6.20 0.42 14.26
C MET A 18 -5.17 1.25 13.48
N LEU A 19 -5.43 1.52 12.19
CA LEU A 19 -4.53 2.25 11.32
C LEU A 19 -4.86 3.73 11.23
N ALA A 20 -5.88 4.22 11.91
CA ALA A 20 -6.21 5.64 11.94
C ALA A 20 -5.00 6.42 12.47
N ASN A 21 -4.62 7.49 11.75
CA ASN A 21 -3.45 8.33 12.07
C ASN A 21 -2.09 7.63 11.99
N LYS A 22 -2.02 6.43 11.40
CA LYS A 22 -0.77 5.65 11.29
C LYS A 22 -0.33 5.43 9.84
N VAL A 23 -1.04 5.95 8.85
CA VAL A 23 -0.73 5.77 7.42
C VAL A 23 0.00 6.99 6.89
N PHE A 24 1.23 6.80 6.41
CA PHE A 24 2.07 7.85 5.87
C PHE A 24 2.59 7.48 4.49
N SER A 25 2.89 8.47 3.66
CA SER A 25 3.44 8.24 2.31
C SER A 25 4.96 8.25 2.26
N ASN A 26 5.61 8.55 3.38
CA ASN A 26 7.06 8.58 3.50
C ASN A 26 7.47 7.99 4.85
N VAL A 27 8.69 7.47 4.90
CA VAL A 27 9.29 7.12 6.18
C VAL A 27 9.39 8.37 7.05
N ARG A 28 8.90 8.27 8.28
CA ARG A 28 8.91 9.41 9.20
C ARG A 28 10.31 9.63 9.75
N VAL A 29 10.78 10.86 9.64
CA VAL A 29 12.12 11.26 10.07
C VAL A 29 12.02 12.49 10.96
N THR A 30 12.74 12.48 12.07
CA THR A 30 12.89 13.64 12.96
C THR A 30 14.38 13.84 13.24
N ASN A 31 14.88 15.04 13.00
CA ASN A 31 16.30 15.40 13.20
C ASN A 31 17.25 14.44 12.45
N GLY A 32 16.87 14.02 11.21
CA GLY A 32 17.67 13.14 10.38
C GLY A 32 17.62 11.67 10.76
N GLN A 33 16.84 11.29 11.78
CA GLN A 33 16.71 9.91 12.24
C GLN A 33 15.27 9.42 12.04
N PRO A 34 15.06 8.14 11.66
CA PRO A 34 13.73 7.56 11.61
C PRO A 34 13.02 7.66 12.97
N VAL A 35 11.73 8.03 12.93
CA VAL A 35 10.91 8.11 14.14
C VAL A 35 10.68 6.70 14.69
N ARG A 36 10.93 6.51 15.98
CA ARG A 36 10.67 5.25 16.68
C ARG A 36 9.21 5.22 17.14
N ALA A 37 8.35 4.71 16.29
CA ALA A 37 6.92 4.57 16.54
C ALA A 37 6.37 3.41 15.70
N ASN A 38 5.14 3.00 16.02
CA ASN A 38 4.42 2.02 15.21
C ASN A 38 3.60 2.75 14.15
N TYR A 39 3.91 2.54 12.89
CA TYR A 39 3.20 3.16 11.76
C TYR A 39 3.37 2.34 10.49
N ILE A 40 2.62 2.70 9.46
CA ILE A 40 2.78 2.10 8.13
C ILE A 40 3.13 3.17 7.11
N VAL A 41 3.91 2.78 6.11
CA VAL A 41 4.26 3.62 4.96
C VAL A 41 3.62 3.01 3.74
N LEU A 42 2.77 3.77 3.09
CA LEU A 42 2.19 3.42 1.79
C LEU A 42 2.97 4.16 0.72
N PHE A 43 3.76 3.43 -0.07
CA PHE A 43 4.56 4.04 -1.12
C PHE A 43 3.66 4.45 -2.29
N PRO A 44 3.69 5.74 -2.70
CA PRO A 44 2.92 6.17 -3.85
C PRO A 44 3.49 5.56 -5.13
N ASP A 45 2.61 5.00 -5.95
CA ASP A 45 3.02 4.35 -7.18
C ASP A 45 1.98 4.58 -8.28
N GLY A 46 2.35 4.27 -9.50
CA GLY A 46 1.48 4.32 -10.66
C GLY A 46 1.02 2.92 -11.06
N PRO A 47 0.35 2.81 -12.21
CA PRO A 47 -0.06 1.50 -12.70
C PRO A 47 1.16 0.62 -12.98
N ALA A 48 1.10 -0.61 -12.46
CA ALA A 48 2.16 -1.60 -12.66
C ALA A 48 2.06 -2.25 -14.04
N ASP A 49 0.85 -2.28 -14.61
CA ASP A 49 0.60 -2.89 -15.91
C ASP A 49 -0.64 -2.25 -16.54
N LEU A 50 -0.61 -2.12 -17.87
CA LEU A 50 -1.72 -1.64 -18.68
C LEU A 50 -2.03 -2.70 -19.73
N SER A 51 -3.33 -2.92 -20.01
CA SER A 51 -3.76 -3.91 -20.99
C SER A 51 -3.38 -3.54 -22.42
N ASP A 52 -3.10 -2.27 -22.70
CA ASP A 52 -2.60 -1.76 -23.97
C ASP A 52 -1.51 -0.73 -23.69
N ASN A 53 -0.28 -1.04 -24.09
CA ASN A 53 0.89 -0.21 -23.81
C ASN A 53 1.27 0.75 -24.93
N ARG A 54 0.48 0.82 -26.02
CA ARG A 54 0.71 1.76 -27.14
C ARG A 54 -0.03 3.07 -26.94
N LEU A 55 -0.34 3.45 -25.74
CA LEU A 55 -1.37 4.41 -25.47
C LEU A 55 -0.88 5.84 -25.41
N THR A 56 -1.67 6.76 -25.98
CA THR A 56 -1.64 8.17 -25.63
C THR A 56 -2.14 8.35 -24.19
N ALA A 57 -1.92 9.53 -23.60
CA ALA A 57 -2.39 9.80 -22.24
C ALA A 57 -3.91 9.60 -22.10
N ALA A 58 -4.69 10.02 -23.10
CA ALA A 58 -6.14 9.86 -23.09
C ALA A 58 -6.57 8.39 -23.10
N GLN A 59 -5.91 7.57 -23.90
CA GLN A 59 -6.18 6.14 -23.95
C GLN A 59 -5.81 5.44 -22.66
N ARG A 60 -4.71 5.85 -22.00
CA ARG A 60 -4.32 5.29 -20.70
C ARG A 60 -5.38 5.51 -19.62
N VAL A 61 -6.02 6.67 -19.63
CA VAL A 61 -7.11 6.96 -18.69
C VAL A 61 -8.28 5.99 -18.89
N GLY A 62 -8.57 5.60 -20.14
CA GLY A 62 -9.63 4.65 -20.46
C GLY A 62 -9.26 3.19 -20.36
N SER A 63 -7.98 2.85 -20.17
CA SER A 63 -7.50 1.47 -20.20
C SER A 63 -7.74 0.72 -18.91
N ARG A 64 -7.86 -0.61 -19.03
CA ARG A 64 -7.73 -1.49 -17.89
C ARG A 64 -6.28 -1.46 -17.39
N ALA A 65 -6.09 -1.31 -16.08
CA ALA A 65 -4.78 -1.21 -15.48
C ALA A 65 -4.70 -2.03 -14.21
N ARG A 66 -3.52 -2.58 -13.96
CA ARG A 66 -3.20 -3.23 -12.69
C ARG A 66 -2.42 -2.23 -11.84
N TYR A 67 -2.89 -2.01 -10.63
CA TYR A 67 -2.21 -1.20 -9.64
C TYR A 67 -1.60 -2.10 -8.58
N ARG A 68 -0.34 -1.83 -8.26
CA ARG A 68 0.37 -2.52 -7.19
C ARG A 68 0.91 -1.48 -6.23
N TYR A 69 0.64 -1.68 -4.94
CA TYR A 69 1.14 -0.79 -3.90
C TYR A 69 1.92 -1.58 -2.87
N ASP A 70 3.08 -1.07 -2.52
CA ASP A 70 3.92 -1.62 -1.47
C ASP A 70 3.62 -0.90 -0.16
N VAL A 71 3.46 -1.67 0.91
CA VAL A 71 3.19 -1.17 2.25
C VAL A 71 4.27 -1.68 3.17
N ARG A 72 4.94 -0.77 3.86
CA ARG A 72 5.92 -1.13 4.89
C ARG A 72 5.32 -0.92 6.26
N VAL A 73 5.31 -1.96 7.06
CA VAL A 73 4.93 -1.89 8.47
C VAL A 73 6.19 -1.64 9.28
N VAL A 74 6.19 -0.60 10.10
CA VAL A 74 7.33 -0.23 10.96
C VAL A 74 6.86 -0.24 12.41
N ALA A 75 7.63 -0.88 13.28
CA ALA A 75 7.27 -0.97 14.69
C ALA A 75 8.52 -1.01 15.58
N VAL A 76 8.35 -0.66 16.84
CA VAL A 76 9.44 -0.65 17.82
C VAL A 76 9.75 -2.06 18.36
N ASP A 77 8.84 -3.02 18.17
CA ASP A 77 9.06 -4.41 18.56
C ASP A 77 8.43 -5.37 17.55
N ALA A 78 8.81 -6.64 17.63
CA ALA A 78 8.35 -7.66 16.68
C ALA A 78 6.85 -7.93 16.81
N GLU A 79 6.30 -7.94 18.01
CA GLU A 79 4.89 -8.20 18.24
C GLU A 79 4.03 -7.06 17.70
N GLY A 80 4.42 -5.80 17.94
CA GLY A 80 3.76 -4.62 17.38
C GLY A 80 3.78 -4.62 15.85
N MET A 81 4.88 -5.07 15.23
CA MET A 81 4.96 -5.23 13.79
C MET A 81 3.92 -6.22 13.28
N LEU A 82 3.79 -7.37 13.93
CA LEU A 82 2.82 -8.41 13.52
C LEU A 82 1.38 -7.95 13.72
N VAL A 83 1.10 -7.24 14.79
CA VAL A 83 -0.23 -6.67 15.05
C VAL A 83 -0.63 -5.69 13.96
N LEU A 84 0.28 -4.79 13.57
CA LEU A 84 0.03 -3.85 12.47
C LEU A 84 -0.09 -4.57 11.12
N ALA A 85 0.72 -5.59 10.88
CA ALA A 85 0.64 -6.38 9.66
C ALA A 85 -0.73 -7.07 9.54
N ASP A 86 -1.25 -7.64 10.62
CA ASP A 86 -2.59 -8.23 10.65
C ASP A 86 -3.66 -7.17 10.34
N ALA A 87 -3.52 -5.98 10.88
CA ALA A 87 -4.44 -4.87 10.59
C ALA A 87 -4.42 -4.49 9.10
N VAL A 88 -3.23 -4.40 8.50
CA VAL A 88 -3.08 -4.13 7.07
C VAL A 88 -3.70 -5.26 6.24
N MET A 89 -3.44 -6.50 6.61
CA MET A 89 -3.98 -7.68 5.90
C MET A 89 -5.51 -7.77 5.98
N SER A 90 -6.13 -7.17 6.98
CA SER A 90 -7.59 -7.20 7.14
C SER A 90 -8.34 -6.49 6.02
N MET A 91 -7.67 -5.63 5.24
CA MET A 91 -8.30 -4.95 4.09
C MET A 91 -8.32 -5.80 2.82
N ILE A 92 -7.70 -6.97 2.80
CA ILE A 92 -7.73 -7.88 1.65
C ILE A 92 -9.17 -8.26 1.35
N GLY A 93 -9.53 -8.19 0.08
CA GLY A 93 -10.90 -8.43 -0.37
C GLY A 93 -11.75 -7.17 -0.47
N ALA A 94 -11.30 -6.05 0.08
CA ALA A 94 -11.98 -4.77 -0.09
C ALA A 94 -11.80 -4.25 -1.53
N VAL A 95 -12.77 -3.51 -2.00
CA VAL A 95 -12.78 -2.96 -3.37
C VAL A 95 -12.46 -1.47 -3.31
N PRO A 96 -11.39 -1.01 -3.96
CA PRO A 96 -11.12 0.42 -4.05
C PRO A 96 -12.21 1.14 -4.84
N ASP A 97 -12.66 2.28 -4.35
CA ASP A 97 -13.70 3.08 -4.98
C ASP A 97 -13.07 4.26 -5.74
N VAL A 98 -13.04 4.15 -7.05
CA VAL A 98 -12.54 5.20 -7.94
C VAL A 98 -13.69 5.63 -8.86
N THR A 99 -14.02 6.91 -8.84
CA THR A 99 -15.11 7.46 -9.64
C THR A 99 -14.93 7.16 -11.13
N GLY A 100 -15.97 6.61 -11.75
CA GLY A 100 -15.98 6.27 -13.18
C GLY A 100 -15.24 4.98 -13.51
N ARG A 101 -14.85 4.20 -12.51
CA ARG A 101 -14.12 2.94 -12.72
C ARG A 101 -14.69 1.81 -11.88
N VAL A 102 -14.43 0.59 -12.34
CA VAL A 102 -14.76 -0.64 -11.61
C VAL A 102 -13.45 -1.33 -11.27
N SER A 103 -13.27 -1.67 -9.99
CA SER A 103 -12.05 -2.31 -9.51
C SER A 103 -12.33 -3.72 -9.00
N THR A 104 -11.33 -4.60 -9.12
CA THR A 104 -11.37 -5.92 -8.48
C THR A 104 -11.03 -5.77 -7.00
N PRO A 105 -11.40 -6.77 -6.16
CA PRO A 105 -10.94 -6.79 -4.77
C PRO A 105 -9.42 -6.77 -4.66
N VAL A 106 -8.92 -6.11 -3.64
CA VAL A 106 -7.49 -6.09 -3.34
C VAL A 106 -7.03 -7.49 -2.93
N ARG A 107 -5.89 -7.90 -3.45
CA ARG A 107 -5.26 -9.17 -3.08
C ARG A 107 -3.79 -8.97 -2.73
N LEU A 108 -3.25 -9.88 -1.93
CA LEU A 108 -1.84 -9.90 -1.60
C LEU A 108 -1.04 -10.46 -2.80
N VAL A 109 0.05 -9.79 -3.15
CA VAL A 109 1.00 -10.29 -4.15
C VAL A 109 2.02 -11.16 -3.42
N PRO A 110 2.14 -12.44 -3.76
CA PRO A 110 3.17 -13.29 -3.16
C PRO A 110 4.56 -12.87 -3.68
N GLY A 111 5.52 -12.80 -2.77
CA GLY A 111 6.92 -12.51 -3.08
C GLY A 111 7.85 -13.27 -2.15
N VAL A 112 9.07 -13.54 -2.61
CA VAL A 112 10.05 -14.35 -1.87
C VAL A 112 10.44 -13.69 -0.55
N GLU A 113 10.54 -12.37 -0.55
CA GLU A 113 10.97 -11.58 0.61
C GLU A 113 9.83 -10.88 1.35
N GLU A 114 8.64 -10.86 0.76
CA GLU A 114 7.48 -10.20 1.35
C GLU A 114 6.85 -11.04 2.45
N GLY A 115 6.31 -10.36 3.46
CA GLY A 115 5.76 -11.02 4.64
C GLY A 115 6.81 -11.51 5.63
N LYS A 116 8.10 -11.28 5.35
CA LYS A 116 9.18 -11.65 6.24
C LYS A 116 9.51 -10.48 7.17
N GLY A 117 9.42 -10.71 8.48
CA GLY A 117 9.84 -9.71 9.46
C GLY A 117 11.35 -9.50 9.45
N ARG A 118 11.78 -8.25 9.51
CA ARG A 118 13.17 -7.84 9.51
C ARG A 118 13.46 -6.90 10.67
N TYR A 119 14.70 -6.87 11.07
CA TYR A 119 15.18 -5.99 12.13
C TYR A 119 16.37 -5.17 11.63
N ASP A 120 16.29 -3.86 11.84
CA ASP A 120 17.37 -2.92 11.53
C ASP A 120 18.07 -2.53 12.83
N SER A 121 19.31 -3.00 13.01
CA SER A 121 20.09 -2.75 14.22
C SER A 121 20.54 -1.29 14.35
N VAL A 122 20.61 -0.56 13.24
CA VAL A 122 21.03 0.86 13.26
C VAL A 122 19.92 1.73 13.84
N THR A 123 18.67 1.51 13.42
CA THR A 123 17.50 2.31 13.86
C THR A 123 16.79 1.65 15.05
N ASP A 124 17.10 0.40 15.36
CA ASP A 124 16.39 -0.41 16.35
C ASP A 124 14.89 -0.48 16.07
N LEU A 125 14.55 -0.70 14.80
CA LEU A 125 13.18 -0.83 14.33
C LEU A 125 12.97 -2.16 13.64
N HIS A 126 11.78 -2.72 13.83
CA HIS A 126 11.32 -3.89 13.08
C HIS A 126 10.46 -3.43 11.91
N TYR A 127 10.58 -4.09 10.77
CA TYR A 127 9.74 -3.77 9.62
C TYR A 127 9.38 -5.02 8.83
N LEU A 128 8.27 -4.92 8.10
CA LEU A 128 7.73 -5.98 7.27
C LEU A 128 7.11 -5.35 6.03
N ASP A 129 7.48 -5.84 4.86
CA ASP A 129 6.98 -5.33 3.60
C ASP A 129 5.90 -6.24 3.04
N LEU A 130 4.80 -5.64 2.60
CA LEU A 130 3.70 -6.32 1.95
C LEU A 130 3.39 -5.62 0.64
N SER A 131 3.00 -6.38 -0.36
CA SER A 131 2.55 -5.81 -1.64
C SER A 131 1.14 -6.27 -1.94
N PHE A 132 0.34 -5.34 -2.44
CA PHE A 132 -1.06 -5.58 -2.78
C PHE A 132 -1.32 -5.16 -4.21
N GLU A 133 -2.27 -5.81 -4.85
CA GLU A 133 -2.66 -5.44 -6.20
C GLU A 133 -4.16 -5.51 -6.41
N PHE A 134 -4.65 -4.76 -7.38
CA PHE A 134 -5.99 -4.84 -7.91
C PHE A 134 -6.00 -4.36 -9.36
N TRP A 135 -7.01 -4.79 -10.10
CA TRP A 135 -7.25 -4.29 -11.44
C TRP A 135 -8.34 -3.23 -11.42
N SER A 136 -8.21 -2.25 -12.28
CA SER A 136 -9.19 -1.17 -12.48
C SER A 136 -9.46 -1.01 -13.97
N GLN A 137 -10.72 -0.84 -14.31
CA GLN A 137 -11.15 -0.62 -15.69
C GLN A 137 -12.27 0.42 -15.73
N PRO A 138 -12.51 1.07 -16.88
CA PRO A 138 -13.64 1.99 -17.01
C PRO A 138 -14.95 1.29 -16.71
N ALA A 139 -15.83 2.03 -16.05
CA ALA A 139 -17.18 1.54 -15.74
C ALA A 139 -18.03 1.40 -17.00
#